data_62d27b25bf105f15d1bb50e6dbce4f32
#
_entry.id   62d27b25bf105f15d1bb50e6dbce4f32
#
_cell.length_a   1.000
_cell.length_b   1.000
_cell.length_c   1.000
_cell.angle_alpha   90.00
_cell.angle_beta   90.00
_cell.angle_gamma   90.00
#
_symmetry.space_group_name_H-M   'P 1'
#
loop_
_entity.id
_entity.type
_entity.pdbx_description
1 polymer ?
#
loop_
_entity_poly.entity_id
_entity_poly.type
_entity_poly.pdbx_seq_one_letter_code
_entity_poly.pdbx_strand_id
1 'polypeptide(L)'
;KSKIFVAGHSAGGYLTDMIVLKKDYLQKYGIDADSIAGAFPFSGQVITHFNVRKARGLSSLTPMVDDTAPLYYVRKLPMPFVLLSGDRELELYGRYEEQAYFWRMMQLHQNDQCLLYEMDGYDHGNMPEAGHKIMVRHIKTICDGKKIKR
;
A
#
# COMPACT_ATOMS: atom_id res chain seq x y z
N LYS A 1 -11.47 -10.69 -16.88
CA LYS A 1 -10.98 -9.98 -15.68
C LYS A 1 -10.08 -8.84 -16.13
N SER A 2 -10.10 -7.71 -15.42
CA SER A 2 -9.18 -6.59 -15.62
C SER A 2 -7.72 -7.08 -15.53
N LYS A 3 -6.84 -6.47 -16.33
CA LYS A 3 -5.38 -6.63 -16.25
C LYS A 3 -4.69 -5.31 -15.88
N ILE A 4 -5.42 -4.42 -15.22
CA ILE A 4 -4.90 -3.14 -14.74
C ILE A 4 -4.35 -3.36 -13.33
N PHE A 5 -3.09 -3.03 -13.15
CA PHE A 5 -2.40 -3.04 -11.86
C PHE A 5 -2.01 -1.61 -11.50
N VAL A 6 -2.03 -1.30 -10.21
CA VAL A 6 -1.64 0.02 -9.73
C VAL A 6 -0.45 -0.13 -8.79
N ALA A 7 0.55 0.69 -9.00
CA ALA A 7 1.76 0.72 -8.17
C ALA A 7 2.26 2.16 -8.02
N GLY A 8 2.99 2.43 -6.97
CA GLY A 8 3.63 3.71 -6.75
C GLY A 8 4.56 3.64 -5.54
N HIS A 9 5.59 4.48 -5.54
CA HIS A 9 6.59 4.55 -4.48
C HIS A 9 6.41 5.81 -3.63
N SER A 10 6.60 5.71 -2.32
CA SER A 10 6.54 6.81 -1.36
C SER A 10 5.19 7.54 -1.41
N ALA A 11 5.13 8.79 -1.84
CA ALA A 11 3.87 9.51 -2.08
C ALA A 11 2.98 8.78 -3.12
N GLY A 12 3.58 8.14 -4.13
CA GLY A 12 2.87 7.29 -5.08
C GLY A 12 2.31 6.02 -4.43
N GLY A 13 3.01 5.45 -3.44
CA GLY A 13 2.51 4.34 -2.61
C GLY A 13 1.27 4.77 -1.81
N TYR A 14 1.35 5.89 -1.12
CA TYR A 14 0.20 6.50 -0.44
C TYR A 14 -0.99 6.71 -1.40
N LEU A 15 -0.75 7.25 -2.60
CA LEU A 15 -1.81 7.45 -3.60
C LEU A 15 -2.38 6.12 -4.09
N THR A 16 -1.54 5.10 -4.26
CA THR A 16 -1.98 3.73 -4.61
C THR A 16 -2.93 3.19 -3.54
N ASP A 17 -2.56 3.30 -2.26
CA ASP A 17 -3.39 2.90 -1.15
C ASP A 17 -4.74 3.63 -1.17
N MET A 18 -4.71 4.95 -1.30
CA MET A 18 -5.91 5.79 -1.24
C MET A 18 -6.89 5.51 -2.39
N ILE A 19 -6.43 5.40 -3.64
CA ILE A 19 -7.34 5.16 -4.78
C ILE A 19 -7.97 3.78 -4.75
N VAL A 20 -7.29 2.79 -4.15
CA VAL A 20 -7.81 1.42 -4.00
C VAL A 20 -8.78 1.32 -2.85
N LEU A 21 -8.48 1.92 -1.70
CA LEU A 21 -9.24 1.76 -0.49
C LEU A 21 -10.44 2.71 -0.42
N LYS A 22 -10.25 3.98 -0.77
CA LYS A 22 -11.32 5.00 -0.83
C LYS A 22 -11.94 5.02 -2.22
N LYS A 23 -12.96 4.20 -2.42
CA LYS A 23 -13.62 3.98 -3.72
C LYS A 23 -14.09 5.26 -4.41
N ASP A 24 -14.48 6.27 -3.65
CA ASP A 24 -15.05 7.53 -4.15
C ASP A 24 -14.12 8.23 -5.17
N TYR A 25 -12.80 8.07 -5.03
CA TYR A 25 -11.84 8.70 -5.94
C TYR A 25 -11.97 8.23 -7.38
N LEU A 26 -12.22 6.94 -7.60
CA LEU A 26 -12.41 6.38 -8.93
C LEU A 26 -13.88 6.38 -9.35
N GLN A 27 -14.79 6.24 -8.40
CA GLN A 27 -16.23 6.17 -8.66
C GLN A 27 -16.77 7.45 -9.34
N LYS A 28 -16.22 8.64 -9.01
CA LYS A 28 -16.58 9.91 -9.67
C LYS A 28 -16.28 9.92 -11.18
N TYR A 29 -15.43 9.00 -11.65
CA TYR A 29 -15.13 8.80 -13.07
C TYR A 29 -15.79 7.53 -13.64
N GLY A 30 -16.75 6.94 -12.93
CA GLY A 30 -17.43 5.72 -13.35
C GLY A 30 -16.59 4.45 -13.25
N ILE A 31 -15.46 4.49 -12.50
CA ILE A 31 -14.55 3.36 -12.35
C ILE A 31 -14.74 2.75 -10.96
N ASP A 32 -15.01 1.45 -10.92
CA ASP A 32 -15.00 0.71 -9.66
C ASP A 32 -13.55 0.29 -9.30
N ALA A 33 -13.06 0.75 -8.14
CA ALA A 33 -11.74 0.38 -7.63
C ALA A 33 -11.58 -1.15 -7.47
N ASP A 34 -12.68 -1.87 -7.24
CA ASP A 34 -12.69 -3.33 -7.13
C ASP A 34 -12.45 -4.05 -8.47
N SER A 35 -12.47 -3.33 -9.60
CA SER A 35 -12.09 -3.86 -10.91
C SER A 35 -10.58 -3.92 -11.15
N ILE A 36 -9.77 -3.29 -10.29
CA ILE A 36 -8.31 -3.36 -10.34
C ILE A 36 -7.85 -4.80 -10.10
N ALA A 37 -6.88 -5.28 -10.89
CA ALA A 37 -6.41 -6.66 -10.81
C ALA A 37 -5.45 -6.93 -9.65
N GLY A 38 -4.78 -5.89 -9.16
CA GLY A 38 -3.88 -5.95 -8.01
C GLY A 38 -3.21 -4.60 -7.73
N ALA A 39 -2.81 -4.38 -6.49
CA ALA A 39 -2.16 -3.15 -6.05
C ALA A 39 -0.82 -3.45 -5.36
N PHE A 40 0.16 -2.59 -5.63
CA PHE A 40 1.53 -2.73 -5.17
C PHE A 40 2.06 -1.38 -4.65
N PRO A 41 1.65 -0.93 -3.47
CA PRO A 41 2.24 0.26 -2.85
C PRO A 41 3.65 -0.05 -2.34
N PHE A 42 4.61 0.77 -2.74
CA PHE A 42 6.00 0.72 -2.31
C PHE A 42 6.23 1.80 -1.27
N SER A 43 6.47 1.43 -0.04
CA SER A 43 6.77 2.33 1.07
C SER A 43 5.83 3.54 1.15
N GLY A 44 4.52 3.30 0.91
CA GLY A 44 3.47 4.29 1.07
C GLY A 44 3.22 4.61 2.55
N GLN A 45 2.93 5.85 2.90
CA GLN A 45 2.51 6.21 4.24
C GLN A 45 1.04 5.84 4.43
N VAL A 46 0.71 5.07 5.45
CA VAL A 46 -0.66 4.57 5.67
C VAL A 46 -1.40 5.27 6.81
N ILE A 47 -0.70 6.01 7.68
CA ILE A 47 -1.28 7.00 8.60
C ILE A 47 -1.44 8.34 7.87
N THR A 48 -2.06 9.33 8.51
CA THR A 48 -2.19 10.69 7.95
C THR A 48 -0.83 11.22 7.51
N HIS A 49 -0.70 11.53 6.23
CA HIS A 49 0.59 11.87 5.61
C HIS A 49 1.28 13.03 6.33
N PHE A 50 2.60 12.94 6.51
CA PHE A 50 3.37 13.93 7.29
C PHE A 50 3.23 15.36 6.74
N ASN A 51 3.08 15.54 5.43
CA ASN A 51 2.83 16.86 4.83
C ASN A 51 1.45 17.41 5.21
N VAL A 52 0.43 16.56 5.36
CA VAL A 52 -0.89 16.97 5.83
C VAL A 52 -0.82 17.40 7.29
N ARG A 53 -0.12 16.62 8.13
CA ARG A 53 0.11 16.98 9.53
C ARG A 53 0.86 18.30 9.66
N LYS A 54 1.92 18.47 8.90
CA LYS A 54 2.71 19.72 8.86
C LYS A 54 1.88 20.92 8.41
N ALA A 55 1.05 20.78 7.39
CA ALA A 55 0.15 21.84 6.91
C ALA A 55 -0.90 22.25 7.97
N ARG A 56 -1.21 21.35 8.91
CA ARG A 56 -2.10 21.61 10.05
C ARG A 56 -1.36 22.12 11.30
N GLY A 57 -0.07 22.44 11.20
CA GLY A 57 0.75 22.90 12.33
C GLY A 57 1.16 21.80 13.31
N LEU A 58 1.01 20.54 12.94
CA LEU A 58 1.40 19.39 13.76
C LEU A 58 2.83 18.92 13.42
N SER A 59 3.48 18.29 14.40
CA SER A 59 4.77 17.63 14.16
C SER A 59 4.61 16.50 13.13
N SER A 60 5.61 16.32 12.26
CA SER A 60 5.70 15.19 11.35
C SER A 60 5.78 13.84 12.09
N LEU A 61 6.13 13.85 13.38
CA LEU A 61 6.21 12.68 14.25
C LEU A 61 4.93 12.40 15.04
N THR A 62 3.93 13.29 15.01
CA THR A 62 2.65 13.06 15.70
C THR A 62 1.88 11.95 15.02
N PRO A 63 1.60 10.81 15.68
CA PRO A 63 0.79 9.74 15.08
C PRO A 63 -0.66 10.24 14.95
N MET A 64 -1.23 10.07 13.75
CA MET A 64 -2.60 10.51 13.48
C MET A 64 -3.19 9.65 12.37
N VAL A 65 -4.47 9.30 12.52
CA VAL A 65 -5.24 8.59 11.48
C VAL A 65 -6.58 9.31 11.33
N ASP A 66 -6.83 9.85 10.15
CA ASP A 66 -8.08 10.49 9.78
C ASP A 66 -8.50 10.13 8.35
N ASP A 67 -9.49 10.80 7.81
CA ASP A 67 -10.05 10.58 6.47
C ASP A 67 -9.06 10.86 5.30
N THR A 68 -7.85 11.33 5.61
CA THR A 68 -6.74 11.46 4.65
C THR A 68 -5.76 10.29 4.72
N ALA A 69 -5.96 9.34 5.64
CA ALA A 69 -5.09 8.19 5.87
C ALA A 69 -5.62 6.92 5.20
N PRO A 70 -4.79 6.15 4.46
CA PRO A 70 -5.19 4.85 3.95
C PRO A 70 -5.73 3.90 5.02
N LEU A 71 -5.12 3.88 6.21
CA LEU A 71 -5.51 3.05 7.34
C LEU A 71 -6.97 3.30 7.79
N TYR A 72 -7.50 4.50 7.59
CA TYR A 72 -8.89 4.85 7.90
C TYR A 72 -9.91 4.08 7.02
N TYR A 73 -9.50 3.68 5.81
CA TYR A 73 -10.36 3.05 4.81
C TYR A 73 -10.13 1.54 4.66
N VAL A 74 -9.52 0.89 5.65
CA VAL A 74 -9.32 -0.56 5.63
C VAL A 74 -10.66 -1.27 5.39
N ARG A 75 -10.69 -2.13 4.39
CA ARG A 75 -11.86 -2.91 3.99
C ARG A 75 -11.44 -4.24 3.37
N LYS A 76 -12.39 -5.14 3.17
CA LYS A 76 -12.15 -6.34 2.36
C LYS A 76 -11.98 -5.95 0.89
N LEU A 77 -10.94 -6.50 0.26
CA LEU A 77 -10.61 -6.30 -1.15
C LEU A 77 -10.82 -7.59 -1.94
N PRO A 78 -11.35 -7.50 -3.17
CA PRO A 78 -11.52 -8.68 -4.04
C PRO A 78 -10.23 -9.05 -4.80
N MET A 79 -9.18 -8.21 -4.73
CA MET A 79 -7.92 -8.39 -5.46
C MET A 79 -6.72 -8.47 -4.51
N PRO A 80 -5.59 -9.02 -4.97
CA PRO A 80 -4.33 -9.01 -4.24
C PRO A 80 -3.82 -7.60 -3.94
N PHE A 81 -3.27 -7.44 -2.74
CA PHE A 81 -2.71 -6.18 -2.25
C PHE A 81 -1.36 -6.46 -1.61
N VAL A 82 -0.28 -6.00 -2.22
CA VAL A 82 1.08 -6.35 -1.82
C VAL A 82 1.83 -5.13 -1.35
N LEU A 83 1.98 -5.00 -0.05
CA LEU A 83 2.78 -3.97 0.60
C LEU A 83 4.27 -4.30 0.45
N LEU A 84 5.04 -3.33 0.01
CA LEU A 84 6.47 -3.43 -0.19
C LEU A 84 7.14 -2.32 0.61
N SER A 85 7.96 -2.66 1.59
CA SER A 85 8.69 -1.72 2.45
C SER A 85 10.20 -1.94 2.33
N GLY A 86 10.98 -0.91 2.56
CA GLY A 86 12.40 -1.07 2.83
C GLY A 86 12.64 -1.74 4.18
N ASP A 87 13.91 -1.86 4.53
CA ASP A 87 14.37 -2.34 5.82
C ASP A 87 13.87 -1.43 6.95
N ARG A 88 13.33 -2.00 8.02
CA ARG A 88 12.74 -1.25 9.14
C ARG A 88 13.71 -0.28 9.80
N GLU A 89 15.01 -0.62 9.83
CA GLU A 89 16.06 0.23 10.42
C GLU A 89 16.53 1.35 9.48
N LEU A 90 16.22 1.25 8.17
CA LEU A 90 16.66 2.19 7.15
C LEU A 90 15.52 3.03 6.56
N GLU A 91 14.26 2.67 6.83
CA GLU A 91 13.08 3.38 6.36
C GLU A 91 12.81 4.69 7.14
N LEU A 92 11.95 5.53 6.57
CA LEU A 92 11.59 6.85 7.12
C LEU A 92 10.52 6.74 8.21
N TYR A 93 10.74 7.41 9.34
CA TYR A 93 9.69 7.75 10.33
C TYR A 93 8.79 6.61 10.80
N GLY A 94 9.32 5.41 11.00
CA GLY A 94 8.50 4.26 11.42
C GLY A 94 7.60 3.73 10.29
N ARG A 95 8.00 3.93 9.05
CA ARG A 95 7.25 3.53 7.85
C ARG A 95 6.96 2.04 7.81
N TYR A 96 7.92 1.21 8.18
CA TYR A 96 7.71 -0.23 8.25
C TYR A 96 6.65 -0.59 9.29
N GLU A 97 6.72 0.00 10.48
CA GLU A 97 5.81 -0.28 11.59
C GLU A 97 4.36 0.09 11.25
N GLU A 98 4.15 1.25 10.62
CA GLU A 98 2.81 1.64 10.19
C GLU A 98 2.27 0.70 9.11
N GLN A 99 3.10 0.25 8.17
CA GLN A 99 2.71 -0.74 7.15
C GLN A 99 2.47 -2.13 7.75
N ALA A 100 3.26 -2.55 8.74
CA ALA A 100 3.05 -3.81 9.45
C ALA A 100 1.72 -3.81 10.22
N TYR A 101 1.39 -2.69 10.88
CA TYR A 101 0.10 -2.52 11.52
C TYR A 101 -1.05 -2.52 10.51
N PHE A 102 -0.91 -1.78 9.41
CA PHE A 102 -1.89 -1.76 8.33
C PHE A 102 -2.12 -3.15 7.73
N TRP A 103 -1.04 -3.89 7.45
CA TRP A 103 -1.14 -5.28 6.99
C TRP A 103 -1.93 -6.14 7.98
N ARG A 104 -1.68 -5.99 9.29
CA ARG A 104 -2.43 -6.73 10.32
C ARG A 104 -3.92 -6.38 10.28
N MET A 105 -4.27 -5.12 10.12
CA MET A 105 -5.66 -4.69 9.99
C MET A 105 -6.31 -5.25 8.73
N MET A 106 -5.58 -5.29 7.61
CA MET A 106 -6.05 -5.92 6.37
C MET A 106 -6.32 -7.41 6.56
N GLN A 107 -5.46 -8.14 7.29
CA GLN A 107 -5.70 -9.57 7.62
C GLN A 107 -6.98 -9.75 8.45
N LEU A 108 -7.20 -8.92 9.45
CA LEU A 108 -8.41 -8.96 10.30
C LEU A 108 -9.68 -8.67 9.49
N HIS A 109 -9.58 -7.94 8.38
CA HIS A 109 -10.66 -7.71 7.41
C HIS A 109 -10.73 -8.80 6.31
N GLN A 110 -10.17 -9.98 6.58
CA GLN A 110 -10.23 -11.17 5.70
C GLN A 110 -9.58 -10.96 4.32
N ASN A 111 -8.51 -10.17 4.27
CA ASN A 111 -7.71 -9.98 3.05
C ASN A 111 -6.58 -11.03 2.97
N ASP A 112 -6.92 -12.29 2.67
CA ASP A 112 -5.97 -13.41 2.62
C ASP A 112 -4.86 -13.22 1.58
N GLN A 113 -5.08 -12.37 0.58
CA GLN A 113 -4.10 -12.03 -0.45
C GLN A 113 -3.47 -10.64 -0.23
N CYS A 114 -3.52 -10.12 0.99
CA CYS A 114 -2.71 -8.99 1.42
C CYS A 114 -1.39 -9.51 1.98
N LEU A 115 -0.29 -9.18 1.33
CA LEU A 115 1.06 -9.58 1.71
C LEU A 115 1.89 -8.36 2.09
N LEU A 116 2.83 -8.54 3.01
CA LEU A 116 3.85 -7.55 3.35
C LEU A 116 5.24 -8.14 3.10
N TYR A 117 6.06 -7.41 2.37
CA TYR A 117 7.48 -7.69 2.14
C TYR A 117 8.32 -6.57 2.73
N GLU A 118 9.33 -6.96 3.48
CA GLU A 118 10.43 -6.10 3.93
C GLU A 118 11.66 -6.41 3.07
N MET A 119 12.27 -5.37 2.50
CA MET A 119 13.50 -5.48 1.72
C MET A 119 14.70 -5.23 2.64
N ASP A 120 15.18 -6.29 3.28
CA ASP A 120 16.32 -6.26 4.19
C ASP A 120 17.55 -5.61 3.52
N GLY A 121 18.17 -4.65 4.19
CA GLY A 121 19.32 -3.88 3.70
C GLY A 121 19.01 -2.79 2.67
N TYR A 122 17.76 -2.55 2.32
CA TYR A 122 17.35 -1.49 1.40
C TYR A 122 16.69 -0.32 2.13
N ASP A 123 17.18 0.89 1.89
CA ASP A 123 16.56 2.11 2.40
C ASP A 123 15.31 2.53 1.59
N HIS A 124 14.69 3.64 2.00
CA HIS A 124 13.51 4.19 1.33
C HIS A 124 13.73 4.46 -0.16
N GLY A 125 14.92 4.90 -0.56
CA GLY A 125 15.21 5.31 -1.94
C GLY A 125 15.48 4.14 -2.88
N ASN A 126 16.15 3.11 -2.39
CA ASN A 126 16.63 1.99 -3.21
C ASN A 126 15.78 0.71 -3.10
N MET A 127 14.84 0.62 -2.13
CA MET A 127 13.97 -0.54 -1.98
C MET A 127 13.17 -0.92 -3.24
N PRO A 128 12.82 0.01 -4.17
CA PRO A 128 12.11 -0.37 -5.38
C PRO A 128 12.89 -1.34 -6.27
N GLU A 129 14.22 -1.36 -6.22
CA GLU A 129 15.05 -2.29 -7.02
C GLU A 129 14.71 -3.76 -6.73
N ALA A 130 14.63 -4.11 -5.44
CA ALA A 130 14.24 -5.45 -5.02
C ALA A 130 12.71 -5.66 -5.16
N GLY A 131 11.93 -4.66 -4.78
CA GLY A 131 10.48 -4.71 -4.79
C GLY A 131 9.87 -4.91 -6.18
N HIS A 132 10.45 -4.33 -7.24
CA HIS A 132 9.99 -4.54 -8.61
C HIS A 132 10.01 -6.01 -9.04
N LYS A 133 11.02 -6.77 -8.63
CA LYS A 133 11.12 -8.21 -8.93
C LYS A 133 9.98 -8.99 -8.27
N ILE A 134 9.65 -8.63 -7.03
CA ILE A 134 8.53 -9.21 -6.28
C ILE A 134 7.21 -8.85 -6.97
N MET A 135 6.99 -7.58 -7.32
CA MET A 135 5.81 -7.11 -8.02
C MET A 135 5.59 -7.87 -9.33
N VAL A 136 6.61 -7.94 -10.20
CA VAL A 136 6.50 -8.63 -11.50
C VAL A 136 6.18 -10.12 -11.32
N ARG A 137 6.77 -10.79 -10.34
CA ARG A 137 6.46 -12.18 -10.00
C ARG A 137 4.97 -12.35 -9.65
N HIS A 138 4.43 -11.48 -8.80
CA HIS A 138 3.03 -11.54 -8.40
C HIS A 138 2.09 -11.20 -9.55
N ILE A 139 2.41 -10.19 -10.37
CA ILE A 139 1.63 -9.85 -11.56
C ILE A 139 1.50 -11.06 -12.49
N LYS A 140 2.59 -11.77 -12.77
CA LYS A 140 2.56 -13.01 -13.57
C LYS A 140 1.64 -14.05 -12.94
N THR A 141 1.78 -14.29 -11.64
CA THR A 141 0.94 -15.25 -10.89
C THR A 141 -0.54 -14.90 -11.00
N ILE A 142 -0.90 -13.61 -10.85
CA ILE A 142 -2.27 -13.13 -10.97
C ILE A 142 -2.79 -13.28 -12.41
N CYS A 143 -1.98 -12.96 -13.41
CA CYS A 143 -2.34 -13.12 -14.83
C CYS A 143 -2.59 -14.59 -15.20
N ASP A 144 -1.90 -15.53 -14.56
CA ASP A 144 -2.13 -16.98 -14.69
C ASP A 144 -3.38 -17.46 -13.95
N GLY A 145 -4.14 -16.58 -13.31
CA GLY A 145 -5.34 -16.92 -12.54
C GLY A 145 -5.07 -17.60 -11.21
N LYS A 146 -3.84 -17.58 -10.72
CA LYS A 146 -3.42 -18.21 -9.45
C LYS A 146 -3.50 -17.23 -8.28
N LYS A 147 -3.71 -17.78 -7.08
CA LYS A 147 -3.58 -17.00 -5.85
C LYS A 147 -2.11 -16.70 -5.55
N ILE A 148 -1.84 -15.48 -5.08
CA ILE A 148 -0.49 -15.12 -4.64
C ILE A 148 -0.21 -15.70 -3.25
N LYS A 149 1.07 -16.01 -3.02
CA LYS A 149 1.60 -16.47 -1.73
C LYS A 149 2.96 -15.81 -1.52
N ARG A 150 3.33 -15.66 -0.24
CA ARG A 150 4.66 -15.17 0.14
C ARG A 150 5.76 -16.14 -0.26
#